data_3335a9af44d36979a76659dcf404a640
#
_entry.id   3335a9af44d36979a76659dcf404a640
#
_cell.length_a   1.000
_cell.length_b   1.000
_cell.length_c   1.000
_cell.angle_alpha   90.00
_cell.angle_beta   90.00
_cell.angle_gamma   90.00
#
_symmetry.space_group_name_H-M   'P 1'
#
loop_
_entity.id
_entity.type
_entity.pdbx_description
1 polymer ?
#
loop_
_entity_poly.entity_id
_entity_poly.type
_entity_poly.pdbx_seq_one_letter_code
_entity_poly.pdbx_strand_id
1 'polypeptide(L)'
;YVEEFQRCLDRTPPLPFHYIRETIESELGASLESLYQFVDPKPLASASIAQVHAAKMKNGQDVVIKVQRPGVKNVLLTDFNFLYFAARITEQLAPGLSRSAISGVIEELQAGMLEECDFIKEANNLKAFNVFLRDTGNTQAVAPEPIMSHTTGKVLTMERFFGVPLTDMNV
;
A
#
# COMPACT_ATOMS: atom_id res chain seq x y z
N TYR A 1 -5.36 24.21 8.18
CA TYR A 1 -4.55 23.01 8.51
C TYR A 1 -5.27 21.72 8.11
N VAL A 2 -6.54 21.48 8.49
CA VAL A 2 -7.29 20.25 8.18
C VAL A 2 -7.40 20.02 6.68
N GLU A 3 -7.75 21.04 5.90
CA GLU A 3 -7.85 20.97 4.43
C GLU A 3 -6.49 20.64 3.75
N GLU A 4 -5.38 21.17 4.29
CA GLU A 4 -4.04 20.85 3.76
C GLU A 4 -3.62 19.41 4.09
N PHE A 5 -3.94 18.91 5.28
CA PHE A 5 -3.72 17.51 5.62
C PHE A 5 -4.59 16.57 4.77
N GLN A 6 -5.84 16.92 4.50
CA GLN A 6 -6.71 16.16 3.59
C GLN A 6 -6.15 16.12 2.15
N ARG A 7 -5.51 17.18 1.69
CA ARG A 7 -4.83 17.19 0.37
C ARG A 7 -3.62 16.27 0.32
N CYS A 8 -2.96 16.00 1.44
CA CYS A 8 -1.83 15.07 1.50
C CYS A 8 -2.27 13.60 1.43
N LEU A 9 -3.50 13.27 1.84
CA LEU A 9 -3.96 11.89 1.97
C LEU A 9 -4.26 11.20 0.63
N ASP A 10 -4.74 11.93 -0.42
CA ASP A 10 -5.35 11.30 -1.58
C ASP A 10 -4.91 11.82 -2.96
N ARG A 11 -3.84 12.62 -3.06
CA ARG A 11 -3.53 13.32 -4.31
C ARG A 11 -2.12 13.16 -4.86
N THR A 12 -1.52 11.99 -4.69
CA THR A 12 -0.32 11.68 -5.46
C THR A 12 -0.73 11.50 -6.92
N PRO A 13 -0.13 12.24 -7.88
CA PRO A 13 -0.47 12.09 -9.30
C PRO A 13 -0.37 10.63 -9.73
N PRO A 14 -1.37 10.11 -10.44
CA PRO A 14 -1.33 8.74 -10.89
C PRO A 14 -0.20 8.54 -11.91
N LEU A 15 0.46 7.40 -11.85
CA LEU A 15 1.39 6.96 -12.87
C LEU A 15 0.62 6.53 -14.13
N PRO A 16 1.19 6.72 -15.32
CA PRO A 16 0.66 6.16 -16.55
C PRO A 16 0.49 4.65 -16.45
N PHE A 17 -0.61 4.13 -17.00
CA PHE A 17 -1.01 2.73 -16.85
C PHE A 17 0.02 1.72 -17.36
N HIS A 18 0.85 2.10 -18.33
CA HIS A 18 1.88 1.19 -18.85
C HIS A 18 2.89 0.76 -17.77
N TYR A 19 3.27 1.65 -16.81
CA TYR A 19 4.13 1.28 -15.68
C TYR A 19 3.45 0.28 -14.74
N ILE A 20 2.14 0.43 -14.55
CA ILE A 20 1.33 -0.49 -13.74
C ILE A 20 1.27 -1.85 -14.42
N ARG A 21 1.00 -1.88 -15.72
CA ARG A 21 0.99 -3.11 -16.53
C ARG A 21 2.34 -3.84 -16.44
N GLU A 22 3.44 -3.14 -16.73
CA GLU A 22 4.79 -3.71 -16.68
C GLU A 22 5.10 -4.30 -15.30
N THR A 23 4.70 -3.62 -14.21
CA THR A 23 4.89 -4.12 -12.85
C THR A 23 4.08 -5.41 -12.63
N ILE A 24 2.79 -5.44 -12.99
CA ILE A 24 1.95 -6.62 -12.84
C ILE A 24 2.51 -7.79 -13.64
N GLU A 25 2.82 -7.58 -14.92
CA GLU A 25 3.30 -8.63 -15.82
C GLU A 25 4.66 -9.18 -15.40
N SER A 26 5.59 -8.32 -14.95
CA SER A 26 6.89 -8.75 -14.48
C SER A 26 6.83 -9.52 -13.16
N GLU A 27 5.95 -9.10 -12.25
CA GLU A 27 5.82 -9.73 -10.93
C GLU A 27 5.05 -11.06 -10.99
N LEU A 28 4.04 -11.17 -11.85
CA LEU A 28 3.22 -12.37 -11.99
C LEU A 28 3.68 -13.31 -13.12
N GLY A 29 4.65 -12.87 -13.94
CA GLY A 29 5.27 -13.70 -14.96
C GLY A 29 4.36 -14.04 -16.16
N ALA A 30 3.28 -13.27 -16.38
CA ALA A 30 2.31 -13.53 -17.43
C ALA A 30 1.67 -12.22 -17.93
N SER A 31 1.12 -12.23 -19.15
CA SER A 31 0.46 -11.03 -19.69
C SER A 31 -0.81 -10.68 -18.93
N LEU A 32 -1.11 -9.39 -18.84
CA LEU A 32 -2.28 -8.88 -18.12
C LEU A 32 -3.59 -9.54 -18.60
N GLU A 33 -3.72 -9.72 -19.92
CA GLU A 33 -4.87 -10.37 -20.57
C GLU A 33 -4.99 -11.86 -20.24
N SER A 34 -3.89 -12.54 -19.90
CA SER A 34 -3.93 -13.94 -19.45
C SER A 34 -4.34 -14.06 -17.98
N LEU A 35 -3.97 -13.09 -17.16
CA LEU A 35 -4.23 -13.05 -15.71
C LEU A 35 -5.65 -12.60 -15.40
N TYR A 36 -6.11 -11.53 -16.06
CA TYR A 36 -7.40 -10.88 -15.78
C TYR A 36 -8.28 -10.86 -17.05
N GLN A 37 -9.59 -10.84 -16.85
CA GLN A 37 -10.56 -10.58 -17.91
C GLN A 37 -10.52 -9.11 -18.34
N PHE A 38 -10.36 -8.21 -17.36
CA PHE A 38 -10.31 -6.76 -17.55
C PHE A 38 -9.55 -6.10 -16.40
N VAL A 39 -8.80 -5.05 -16.69
CA VAL A 39 -8.20 -4.15 -15.71
C VAL A 39 -8.50 -2.72 -16.15
N ASP A 40 -9.09 -1.92 -15.27
CA ASP A 40 -9.37 -0.51 -15.56
C ASP A 40 -8.05 0.29 -15.58
N PRO A 41 -7.69 0.93 -16.69
CA PRO A 41 -6.49 1.77 -16.73
C PRO A 41 -6.57 3.02 -15.85
N LYS A 42 -7.78 3.45 -15.47
CA LYS A 42 -7.97 4.55 -14.53
C LYS A 42 -7.90 4.03 -13.09
N PRO A 43 -6.99 4.54 -12.25
CA PRO A 43 -6.91 4.08 -10.88
C PRO A 43 -8.13 4.52 -10.05
N LEU A 44 -8.54 3.66 -9.12
CA LEU A 44 -9.51 3.99 -8.06
C LEU A 44 -8.88 4.91 -7.00
N ALA A 45 -7.61 4.67 -6.70
CA ALA A 45 -6.83 5.46 -5.74
C ALA A 45 -5.35 5.50 -6.14
N SER A 46 -4.68 6.59 -5.77
CA SER A 46 -3.25 6.78 -6.01
C SER A 46 -2.61 7.39 -4.76
N ALA A 47 -1.80 6.58 -4.07
CA ALA A 47 -1.07 6.96 -2.86
C ALA A 47 0.45 7.05 -3.10
N SER A 48 1.20 7.40 -2.08
CA SER A 48 2.66 7.59 -2.15
C SER A 48 3.41 6.31 -2.57
N ILE A 49 2.98 5.15 -2.05
CA ILE A 49 3.67 3.86 -2.28
C ILE A 49 3.01 3.00 -3.35
N ALA A 50 1.73 3.20 -3.67
CA ALA A 50 0.96 2.31 -4.55
C ALA A 50 -0.17 3.01 -5.28
N GLN A 51 -0.65 2.37 -6.35
CA GLN A 51 -1.93 2.65 -7.01
C GLN A 51 -2.86 1.44 -6.90
N VAL A 52 -4.16 1.72 -6.86
CA VAL A 52 -5.20 0.69 -6.81
C VAL A 52 -6.05 0.78 -8.07
N HIS A 53 -6.21 -0.33 -8.77
CA HIS A 53 -7.00 -0.43 -10.00
C HIS A 53 -8.15 -1.43 -9.81
N ALA A 54 -9.31 -1.11 -10.39
CA ALA A 54 -10.39 -2.06 -10.51
C ALA A 54 -10.04 -3.12 -11.56
N ALA A 55 -10.41 -4.37 -11.30
CA ALA A 55 -10.20 -5.45 -12.23
C ALA A 55 -11.29 -6.52 -12.13
N LYS A 56 -11.33 -7.39 -13.12
CA LYS A 56 -12.19 -8.58 -13.14
C LYS A 56 -11.34 -9.80 -13.44
N MET A 57 -11.46 -10.82 -12.59
CA MET A 57 -10.80 -12.10 -12.78
C MET A 57 -11.42 -12.88 -13.95
N LYS A 58 -10.71 -13.88 -14.47
CA LYS A 58 -11.23 -14.77 -15.55
C LYS A 58 -12.51 -15.50 -15.18
N ASN A 59 -12.73 -15.77 -13.90
CA ASN A 59 -13.95 -16.41 -13.39
C ASN A 59 -15.13 -15.41 -13.21
N GLY A 60 -14.92 -14.13 -13.56
CA GLY A 60 -15.92 -13.08 -13.44
C GLY A 60 -15.96 -12.35 -12.10
N GLN A 61 -15.13 -12.73 -11.12
CA GLN A 61 -15.06 -12.08 -9.81
C GLN A 61 -14.51 -10.66 -9.94
N ASP A 62 -15.17 -9.70 -9.31
CA ASP A 62 -14.67 -8.32 -9.20
C ASP A 62 -13.60 -8.24 -8.12
N VAL A 63 -12.46 -7.64 -8.47
CA VAL A 63 -11.29 -7.50 -7.61
C VAL A 63 -10.70 -6.10 -7.70
N VAL A 64 -9.82 -5.78 -6.78
CA VAL A 64 -8.90 -4.65 -6.90
C VAL A 64 -7.47 -5.16 -6.93
N ILE A 65 -6.63 -4.46 -7.69
CA ILE A 65 -5.19 -4.74 -7.76
C ILE A 65 -4.47 -3.54 -7.18
N LYS A 66 -3.79 -3.73 -6.05
CA LYS A 66 -2.88 -2.76 -5.46
C LYS A 66 -1.50 -3.03 -6.03
N VAL A 67 -0.91 -2.04 -6.70
CA VAL A 67 0.37 -2.15 -7.39
C VAL A 67 1.34 -1.14 -6.82
N GLN A 68 2.49 -1.62 -6.38
CA GLN A 68 3.54 -0.78 -5.82
C GLN A 68 4.13 0.13 -6.89
N ARG A 69 4.42 1.38 -6.53
CA ARG A 69 5.12 2.30 -7.43
C ARG A 69 6.54 1.82 -7.69
N PRO A 70 7.00 1.82 -8.96
CA PRO A 70 8.37 1.43 -9.29
C PRO A 70 9.40 2.24 -8.50
N GLY A 71 10.38 1.55 -7.92
CA GLY A 71 11.49 2.19 -7.21
C GLY A 71 11.17 2.77 -5.83
N VAL A 72 9.93 2.71 -5.34
CA VAL A 72 9.52 3.32 -4.07
C VAL A 72 10.36 2.88 -2.88
N LYS A 73 10.73 1.61 -2.79
CA LYS A 73 11.61 1.10 -1.72
C LYS A 73 12.96 1.81 -1.70
N ASN A 74 13.57 2.02 -2.86
CA ASN A 74 14.87 2.67 -2.97
C ASN A 74 14.79 4.16 -2.59
N VAL A 75 13.71 4.83 -3.00
CA VAL A 75 13.45 6.23 -2.61
C VAL A 75 13.30 6.32 -1.10
N LEU A 76 12.45 5.49 -0.49
CA LEU A 76 12.28 5.44 0.96
C LEU A 76 13.60 5.19 1.70
N LEU A 77 14.39 4.22 1.28
CA LEU A 77 15.69 3.94 1.90
C LEU A 77 16.63 5.13 1.79
N THR A 78 16.67 5.83 0.65
CA THR A 78 17.51 7.01 0.46
C THR A 78 17.07 8.15 1.36
N ASP A 79 15.78 8.42 1.43
CA ASP A 79 15.21 9.50 2.25
C ASP A 79 15.44 9.22 3.75
N PHE A 80 15.22 8.00 4.21
CA PHE A 80 15.47 7.63 5.61
C PHE A 80 16.95 7.67 5.97
N ASN A 81 17.85 7.26 5.07
CA ASN A 81 19.30 7.39 5.30
C ASN A 81 19.71 8.87 5.45
N PHE A 82 19.12 9.75 4.64
CA PHE A 82 19.36 11.19 4.76
C PHE A 82 18.83 11.74 6.09
N LEU A 83 17.60 11.37 6.48
CA LEU A 83 17.00 11.78 7.75
C LEU A 83 17.83 11.27 8.94
N TYR A 84 18.28 10.03 8.90
CA TYR A 84 19.14 9.45 9.93
C TYR A 84 20.46 10.22 10.06
N PHE A 85 21.10 10.54 8.93
CA PHE A 85 22.32 11.34 8.92
C PHE A 85 22.10 12.74 9.50
N ALA A 86 21.01 13.42 9.12
CA ALA A 86 20.64 14.71 9.66
C ALA A 86 20.38 14.67 11.18
N ALA A 87 19.69 13.63 11.65
CA ALA A 87 19.46 13.39 13.08
C ALA A 87 20.78 13.24 13.84
N ARG A 88 21.72 12.48 13.32
CA ARG A 88 23.05 12.28 13.92
C ARG A 88 23.84 13.57 14.06
N ILE A 89 23.78 14.43 13.04
CA ILE A 89 24.43 15.78 13.11
C ILE A 89 23.75 16.62 14.19
N THR A 90 22.43 16.65 14.24
CA THR A 90 21.66 17.42 15.22
C THR A 90 21.95 16.96 16.64
N GLU A 91 22.05 15.65 16.87
CA GLU A 91 22.41 15.06 18.16
C GLU A 91 23.81 15.47 18.64
N GLN A 92 24.75 15.64 17.70
CA GLN A 92 26.11 16.13 18.03
C GLN A 92 26.15 17.61 18.38
N LEU A 93 25.35 18.43 17.68
CA LEU A 93 25.33 19.89 17.85
C LEU A 93 24.48 20.35 19.05
N ALA A 94 23.50 19.55 19.47
CA ALA A 94 22.59 19.87 20.56
C ALA A 94 22.56 18.75 21.63
N PRO A 95 23.56 18.70 22.52
CA PRO A 95 23.68 17.63 23.52
C PRO A 95 22.53 17.55 24.54
N GLY A 96 21.71 18.61 24.63
CA GLY A 96 20.53 18.66 25.51
C GLY A 96 19.30 17.93 24.96
N LEU A 97 19.29 17.59 23.67
CA LEU A 97 18.28 16.71 23.10
C LEU A 97 18.67 15.26 23.43
N SER A 98 17.76 14.54 24.08
CA SER A 98 17.99 13.14 24.43
C SER A 98 18.38 12.34 23.20
N ARG A 99 19.63 11.90 23.13
CA ARG A 99 20.29 11.33 21.95
C ARG A 99 19.58 10.11 21.34
N SER A 100 18.85 9.36 22.15
CA SER A 100 18.20 8.10 21.70
C SER A 100 16.82 8.30 21.07
N ALA A 101 16.22 9.49 21.16
CA ALA A 101 14.82 9.66 20.78
C ALA A 101 14.63 9.88 19.28
N ILE A 102 15.47 10.67 18.62
CA ILE A 102 15.23 11.07 17.22
C ILE A 102 15.65 9.94 16.26
N SER A 103 16.85 9.40 16.45
CA SER A 103 17.33 8.28 15.61
C SER A 103 16.47 7.04 15.76
N GLY A 104 16.05 6.70 17.00
CA GLY A 104 15.15 5.57 17.25
C GLY A 104 13.78 5.71 16.58
N VAL A 105 13.18 6.91 16.62
CA VAL A 105 11.92 7.20 15.93
C VAL A 105 12.09 7.05 14.41
N ILE A 106 13.20 7.52 13.84
CA ILE A 106 13.47 7.39 12.40
C ILE A 106 13.61 5.91 12.02
N GLU A 107 14.30 5.10 12.83
CA GLU A 107 14.44 3.66 12.60
C GLU A 107 13.09 2.93 12.66
N GLU A 108 12.25 3.24 13.64
CA GLU A 108 10.88 2.67 13.74
C GLU A 108 10.01 3.08 12.54
N LEU A 109 10.04 4.35 12.14
CA LEU A 109 9.32 4.83 10.96
C LEU A 109 9.81 4.14 9.69
N GLN A 110 11.13 4.01 9.53
CA GLN A 110 11.71 3.28 8.40
C GLN A 110 11.23 1.83 8.35
N ALA A 111 11.30 1.12 9.47
CA ALA A 111 10.87 -0.26 9.56
C ALA A 111 9.38 -0.40 9.21
N GLY A 112 8.51 0.44 9.78
CA GLY A 112 7.08 0.45 9.49
C GLY A 112 6.79 0.73 8.02
N MET A 113 7.41 1.75 7.42
CA MET A 113 7.18 2.06 6.01
C MET A 113 7.73 1.00 5.05
N LEU A 114 8.82 0.32 5.41
CA LEU A 114 9.32 -0.82 4.62
C LEU A 114 8.40 -2.04 4.73
N GLU A 115 7.75 -2.24 5.86
CA GLU A 115 6.70 -3.27 6.00
C GLU A 115 5.48 -2.99 5.13
N GLU A 116 5.04 -1.74 5.04
CA GLU A 116 3.97 -1.29 4.12
C GLU A 116 4.32 -1.56 2.63
N CYS A 117 5.61 -1.70 2.32
CA CYS A 117 6.10 -2.06 0.99
C CYS A 117 6.18 -3.57 0.74
N ASP A 118 5.61 -4.41 1.60
CA ASP A 118 5.57 -5.87 1.41
C ASP A 118 4.12 -6.37 1.36
N PHE A 119 3.59 -6.49 0.15
CA PHE A 119 2.20 -6.89 -0.03
C PHE A 119 1.92 -8.37 0.28
N ILE A 120 2.95 -9.22 0.39
CA ILE A 120 2.76 -10.58 0.95
C ILE A 120 2.41 -10.50 2.43
N LYS A 121 3.07 -9.61 3.19
CA LYS A 121 2.71 -9.39 4.60
C LYS A 121 1.29 -8.86 4.74
N GLU A 122 0.92 -7.85 3.92
CA GLU A 122 -0.45 -7.29 3.90
C GLU A 122 -1.49 -8.39 3.60
N ALA A 123 -1.26 -9.23 2.59
CA ALA A 123 -2.14 -10.34 2.26
C ALA A 123 -2.28 -11.34 3.42
N ASN A 124 -1.18 -11.69 4.08
CA ASN A 124 -1.20 -12.59 5.23
C ASN A 124 -1.94 -11.97 6.42
N ASN A 125 -1.79 -10.67 6.67
CA ASN A 125 -2.51 -9.96 7.71
C ASN A 125 -4.02 -9.93 7.43
N LEU A 126 -4.44 -9.70 6.18
CA LEU A 126 -5.85 -9.79 5.77
C LEU A 126 -6.43 -11.19 6.03
N LYS A 127 -5.69 -12.25 5.68
CA LYS A 127 -6.11 -13.63 5.95
C LYS A 127 -6.23 -13.90 7.46
N ALA A 128 -5.24 -13.50 8.24
CA ALA A 128 -5.26 -13.66 9.70
C ALA A 128 -6.44 -12.91 10.32
N PHE A 129 -6.73 -11.69 9.84
CA PHE A 129 -7.86 -10.90 10.30
C PHE A 129 -9.21 -11.55 9.93
N ASN A 130 -9.34 -12.10 8.72
CA ASN A 130 -10.53 -12.86 8.32
C ASN A 130 -10.74 -14.13 9.18
N VAL A 131 -9.66 -14.81 9.59
CA VAL A 131 -9.73 -15.92 10.56
C VAL A 131 -10.23 -15.42 11.90
N PHE A 132 -9.65 -14.34 12.43
CA PHE A 132 -10.07 -13.73 13.69
C PHE A 132 -11.54 -13.32 13.69
N LEU A 133 -12.04 -12.69 12.63
CA LEU A 133 -13.47 -12.31 12.51
C LEU A 133 -14.39 -13.53 12.58
N ARG A 134 -14.03 -14.62 11.91
CA ARG A 134 -14.78 -15.88 11.93
C ARG A 134 -14.78 -16.52 13.32
N ASP A 135 -13.60 -16.63 13.93
CA ASP A 135 -13.43 -17.29 15.23
C ASP A 135 -14.13 -16.54 16.36
N THR A 136 -14.22 -15.22 16.25
CA THR A 136 -14.94 -14.36 17.22
C THR A 136 -16.43 -14.22 16.93
N GLY A 137 -16.92 -14.73 15.78
CA GLY A 137 -18.31 -14.54 15.35
C GLY A 137 -18.65 -13.08 15.03
N ASN A 138 -17.67 -12.24 14.74
CA ASN A 138 -17.89 -10.83 14.43
C ASN A 138 -18.47 -10.68 13.01
N THR A 139 -19.72 -10.22 12.93
CA THR A 139 -20.43 -9.97 11.66
C THR A 139 -20.53 -8.49 11.29
N GLN A 140 -19.99 -7.60 12.12
CA GLN A 140 -20.06 -6.14 11.91
C GLN A 140 -18.89 -5.61 11.08
N ALA A 141 -17.84 -6.40 10.91
CA ALA A 141 -16.67 -6.06 10.12
C ALA A 141 -16.41 -7.13 9.07
N VAL A 142 -15.86 -6.70 7.93
CA VAL A 142 -15.41 -7.59 6.85
C VAL A 142 -14.05 -7.09 6.37
N ALA A 143 -13.19 -8.02 5.93
CA ALA A 143 -11.95 -7.67 5.26
C ALA A 143 -11.91 -8.35 3.89
N PRO A 144 -11.31 -7.71 2.87
CA PRO A 144 -11.24 -8.30 1.53
C PRO A 144 -10.39 -9.57 1.54
N GLU A 145 -10.84 -10.61 0.85
CA GLU A 145 -10.08 -11.85 0.73
C GLU A 145 -8.96 -11.66 -0.31
N PRO A 146 -7.68 -11.88 0.04
CA PRO A 146 -6.58 -11.78 -0.89
C PRO A 146 -6.48 -13.00 -1.80
N ILE A 147 -6.21 -12.79 -3.09
CA ILE A 147 -6.02 -13.83 -4.09
C ILE A 147 -4.54 -14.15 -4.20
N MET A 148 -4.07 -15.10 -3.40
CA MET A 148 -2.64 -15.40 -3.25
C MET A 148 -1.94 -15.79 -4.55
N SER A 149 -2.64 -16.45 -5.49
CA SER A 149 -2.09 -16.80 -6.82
C SER A 149 -1.79 -15.58 -7.70
N HIS A 150 -2.33 -14.40 -7.33
CA HIS A 150 -2.15 -13.13 -8.02
C HIS A 150 -1.58 -12.06 -7.07
N THR A 151 -0.79 -12.51 -6.09
CA THR A 151 -0.17 -11.64 -5.07
C THR A 151 1.33 -11.93 -4.97
N THR A 152 2.13 -10.87 -4.99
CA THR A 152 3.58 -10.86 -4.81
C THR A 152 3.98 -9.78 -3.82
N GLY A 153 5.27 -9.56 -3.60
CA GLY A 153 5.74 -8.44 -2.76
C GLY A 153 5.34 -7.05 -3.27
N LYS A 154 5.01 -6.90 -4.57
CA LYS A 154 4.68 -5.60 -5.19
C LYS A 154 3.29 -5.54 -5.82
N VAL A 155 2.58 -6.64 -5.89
CA VAL A 155 1.22 -6.74 -6.44
C VAL A 155 0.34 -7.46 -5.43
N LEU A 156 -0.77 -6.85 -5.02
CA LEU A 156 -1.79 -7.48 -4.19
C LEU A 156 -3.13 -7.44 -4.91
N THR A 157 -3.62 -8.61 -5.26
CA THR A 157 -4.98 -8.77 -5.77
C THR A 157 -5.89 -9.25 -4.65
N MET A 158 -7.02 -8.56 -4.46
CA MET A 158 -7.98 -8.90 -3.41
C MET A 158 -9.41 -8.59 -3.85
N GLU A 159 -10.38 -9.15 -3.15
CA GLU A 159 -11.81 -8.91 -3.35
C GLU A 159 -12.11 -7.41 -3.38
N ARG A 160 -13.01 -7.01 -4.29
CA ARG A 160 -13.50 -5.64 -4.38
C ARG A 160 -14.75 -5.46 -3.55
N PHE A 161 -14.72 -4.54 -2.60
CA PHE A 161 -15.91 -4.06 -1.92
C PHE A 161 -16.51 -2.85 -2.62
N PHE A 162 -17.84 -2.80 -2.63
CA PHE A 162 -18.60 -1.65 -3.11
C PHE A 162 -19.24 -0.98 -1.89
N GLY A 163 -18.93 0.28 -1.68
CA GLY A 163 -19.41 1.02 -0.53
C GLY A 163 -19.09 2.50 -0.65
N VAL A 164 -19.43 3.26 0.37
CA VAL A 164 -19.20 4.69 0.47
C VAL A 164 -18.08 4.93 1.49
N PRO A 165 -17.10 5.80 1.20
CA PRO A 165 -16.06 6.17 2.16
C PRO A 165 -16.67 6.78 3.43
N LEU A 166 -16.08 6.46 4.59
CA LEU A 166 -16.49 7.05 5.89
C LEU A 166 -16.38 8.59 5.93
N THR A 167 -15.60 9.16 5.00
CA THR A 167 -15.46 10.62 4.85
C THR A 167 -16.62 11.27 4.10
N ASP A 168 -17.49 10.49 3.47
CA ASP A 168 -18.68 11.00 2.80
C ASP A 168 -19.82 11.11 3.79
N MET A 169 -19.95 12.29 4.41
CA MET A 169 -20.94 12.59 5.46
C MET A 169 -22.37 12.81 4.91
N ASN A 170 -22.60 12.56 3.63
CA ASN A 170 -23.92 12.78 2.98
C ASN A 170 -24.75 11.48 2.84
N VAL A 171 -24.43 10.44 3.60
CA VAL A 171 -25.18 9.17 3.66
C VAL A 171 -26.00 9.07 4.92
#